data_dc049f1ab3672884be390ad0d665692e
#
_entry.id   dc049f1ab3672884be390ad0d665692e
#
_cell.length_a   1.000
_cell.length_b   1.000
_cell.length_c   1.000
_cell.angle_alpha   90.00
_cell.angle_beta   90.00
_cell.angle_gamma   90.00
#
_symmetry.space_group_name_H-M   'P 1'
#
loop_
_entity.id
_entity.type
_entity.pdbx_description
1 polymer ?
#
loop_
_entity_poly.entity_id
_entity_poly.type
_entity_poly.pdbx_seq_one_letter_code
_entity_poly.pdbx_strand_id
1 'polypeptide(L)'
;MDNDNNGFDANDCLATLFHKLEAFDESTRHIYSNLSKSIPKLIRKISKDSKDLSFSIDLISNLDLDNDSSLNNFIAKIIGALDDFVAYFNSSTTSLESQFSIIRSKVKDIEILEDVIERMKKSSLDMEIMSINTLTVAMRAGKAGGAFSYITSEIKVLTQSMIKQADQLTSKGREVKIGLDRAKNQVYESNTAENKILEEFRDNLMKKIDAFSDGIGSVIALYDDILKVLSEFKFKLVNSISYLQFQDRLTQSLQHLNIMYSNIDVFKFRDISEIQKLKILSVFTDTSKVIVKDVLEKLEKNYTVFEKFIDSSLSSIQTINDLRSDNSLYIDIPKIIEQFSSILSDLLRRIDDVEKNNSNFLNLYYEQVKLIKSLELMFSNISAISARFQNINIASKIEVVKRSELKAMEGNISEMSKIIKEIDSNITKGIEFLDQIIFFLEKVVKDYDNRFYLEKNYFNKFKNYS
;
A
#
# COMPACT_ATOMS: atom_id res chain seq x y z
N MET A 1 25.28 107.41 -20.94
CA MET A 1 24.14 106.66 -21.54
C MET A 1 24.73 105.38 -22.13
N ASP A 2 24.87 104.40 -21.27
CA ASP A 2 25.42 103.13 -21.65
C ASP A 2 24.32 102.29 -22.38
N ASN A 3 24.63 102.02 -23.62
CA ASN A 3 23.82 101.05 -24.39
C ASN A 3 24.28 99.66 -24.04
N ASP A 4 23.61 99.06 -23.08
CA ASP A 4 23.69 97.59 -22.87
C ASP A 4 23.08 96.89 -24.10
N ASN A 5 23.90 96.65 -25.10
CA ASN A 5 23.63 95.77 -26.21
C ASN A 5 23.87 94.32 -25.70
N ASN A 6 22.93 93.81 -24.98
CA ASN A 6 22.85 92.40 -24.76
C ASN A 6 22.50 91.73 -26.13
N GLY A 7 23.55 91.63 -26.97
CA GLY A 7 23.47 90.82 -28.19
C GLY A 7 23.21 89.39 -27.80
N PHE A 8 21.99 88.98 -28.03
CA PHE A 8 21.60 87.53 -27.96
C PHE A 8 22.52 86.82 -28.95
N ASP A 9 23.61 86.20 -28.46
CA ASP A 9 24.50 85.42 -29.32
C ASP A 9 23.79 84.07 -29.68
N ALA A 10 23.13 84.05 -30.82
CA ALA A 10 22.43 82.89 -31.37
C ALA A 10 23.31 81.64 -31.46
N ASN A 11 24.66 81.89 -31.56
CA ASN A 11 25.63 80.80 -31.61
C ASN A 11 25.83 80.13 -30.26
N ASP A 12 25.83 80.90 -29.18
CA ASP A 12 25.97 80.37 -27.81
C ASP A 12 24.72 79.57 -27.38
N CYS A 13 23.56 80.07 -27.80
CA CYS A 13 22.30 79.34 -27.58
C CYS A 13 22.24 78.06 -28.33
N LEU A 14 22.69 78.01 -29.57
CA LEU A 14 22.75 76.76 -30.40
C LEU A 14 23.78 75.79 -29.84
N ALA A 15 24.99 76.26 -29.47
CA ALA A 15 26.01 75.41 -28.85
C ALA A 15 25.51 74.76 -27.55
N THR A 16 24.81 75.55 -26.69
CA THR A 16 24.17 75.00 -25.47
C THR A 16 23.10 73.96 -25.77
N LEU A 17 22.27 74.17 -26.81
CA LEU A 17 21.22 73.19 -27.23
C LEU A 17 21.85 71.90 -27.68
N PHE A 18 22.90 71.98 -28.54
CA PHE A 18 23.59 70.80 -29.02
C PHE A 18 24.29 70.04 -27.89
N HIS A 19 24.94 70.68 -26.97
CA HIS A 19 25.54 70.01 -25.81
C HIS A 19 24.48 69.28 -24.96
N LYS A 20 23.31 69.90 -24.80
CA LYS A 20 22.18 69.25 -24.10
C LYS A 20 21.66 68.05 -24.90
N LEU A 21 21.56 68.16 -26.22
CA LEU A 21 21.11 67.01 -27.10
C LEU A 21 22.13 65.85 -27.12
N GLU A 22 23.43 66.17 -27.12
CA GLU A 22 24.50 65.18 -27.02
C GLU A 22 24.47 64.45 -25.66
N ALA A 23 24.37 65.18 -24.56
CA ALA A 23 24.23 64.62 -23.21
C ALA A 23 22.95 63.70 -23.09
N PHE A 24 21.87 64.11 -23.75
CA PHE A 24 20.65 63.31 -23.84
C PHE A 24 20.85 62.08 -24.64
N ASP A 25 21.51 62.16 -25.83
CA ASP A 25 21.82 60.94 -26.64
C ASP A 25 22.71 59.96 -25.86
N GLU A 26 23.73 60.42 -25.16
CA GLU A 26 24.63 59.61 -24.38
C GLU A 26 23.90 58.90 -23.23
N SER A 27 23.07 59.60 -22.48
CA SER A 27 22.29 59.04 -21.39
C SER A 27 21.27 57.98 -21.87
N THR A 28 20.55 58.29 -22.96
CA THR A 28 19.62 57.35 -23.56
C THR A 28 20.35 56.15 -24.15
N ARG A 29 21.46 56.31 -24.83
CA ARG A 29 22.29 55.25 -25.39
C ARG A 29 22.76 54.27 -24.32
N HIS A 30 23.16 54.75 -23.15
CA HIS A 30 23.55 53.86 -22.05
C HIS A 30 22.40 52.99 -21.57
N ILE A 31 21.19 53.55 -21.37
CA ILE A 31 20.00 52.80 -20.93
C ILE A 31 19.61 51.76 -21.96
N TYR A 32 19.48 52.15 -23.23
CA TYR A 32 19.09 51.24 -24.32
C TYR A 32 20.14 50.14 -24.58
N SER A 33 21.42 50.43 -24.44
CA SER A 33 22.51 49.45 -24.56
C SER A 33 22.39 48.36 -23.48
N ASN A 34 22.08 48.76 -22.25
CA ASN A 34 21.87 47.79 -21.17
C ASN A 34 20.63 46.96 -21.40
N LEU A 35 19.51 47.54 -21.83
CA LEU A 35 18.27 46.85 -22.15
C LEU A 35 18.45 45.90 -23.33
N SER A 36 19.13 46.30 -24.39
CA SER A 36 19.40 45.48 -25.60
C SER A 36 20.26 44.23 -25.30
N LYS A 37 21.11 44.29 -24.26
CA LYS A 37 21.90 43.15 -23.81
C LYS A 37 21.10 42.27 -22.84
N SER A 38 20.25 42.84 -22.00
CA SER A 38 19.52 42.17 -20.90
C SER A 38 18.27 41.45 -21.39
N ILE A 39 17.47 42.06 -22.28
CA ILE A 39 16.22 41.47 -22.79
C ILE A 39 16.44 40.17 -23.54
N PRO A 40 17.39 40.03 -24.49
CA PRO A 40 17.65 38.75 -25.16
C PRO A 40 18.14 37.67 -24.20
N LYS A 41 18.92 38.00 -23.17
CA LYS A 41 19.34 37.07 -22.13
C LYS A 41 18.14 36.55 -21.33
N LEU A 42 17.23 37.44 -20.96
CA LEU A 42 16.02 37.11 -20.23
C LEU A 42 15.10 36.20 -21.07
N ILE A 43 14.91 36.51 -22.37
CA ILE A 43 14.13 35.68 -23.30
C ILE A 43 14.74 34.26 -23.41
N ARG A 44 16.05 34.15 -23.49
CA ARG A 44 16.72 32.84 -23.52
C ARG A 44 16.51 32.06 -22.22
N LYS A 45 16.61 32.73 -21.07
CA LYS A 45 16.38 32.12 -19.77
C LYS A 45 14.95 31.61 -19.63
N ILE A 46 13.96 32.47 -19.92
CA ILE A 46 12.53 32.09 -19.91
C ILE A 46 12.25 30.92 -20.85
N SER A 47 12.85 30.95 -22.05
CA SER A 47 12.68 29.84 -23.02
C SER A 47 13.28 28.53 -22.52
N LYS A 48 14.37 28.57 -21.75
CA LYS A 48 14.95 27.40 -21.10
C LYS A 48 14.07 26.94 -19.97
N ASP A 49 13.72 27.83 -19.07
CA ASP A 49 12.88 27.51 -17.90
C ASP A 49 11.50 26.95 -18.32
N SER A 50 10.90 27.50 -19.40
CA SER A 50 9.65 26.96 -19.98
C SER A 50 9.81 25.55 -20.54
N LYS A 51 10.96 25.24 -21.16
CA LYS A 51 11.24 23.88 -21.66
C LYS A 51 11.45 22.90 -20.50
N ASP A 52 12.21 23.33 -19.48
CA ASP A 52 12.47 22.50 -18.30
C ASP A 52 11.16 22.22 -17.54
N LEU A 53 10.26 23.21 -17.47
CA LEU A 53 8.94 23.06 -16.86
C LEU A 53 8.01 22.13 -17.69
N SER A 54 7.96 22.32 -19.01
CA SER A 54 7.22 21.43 -19.91
C SER A 54 7.72 19.99 -19.82
N PHE A 55 9.04 19.79 -19.76
CA PHE A 55 9.62 18.47 -19.55
C PHE A 55 9.23 17.88 -18.19
N SER A 56 9.14 18.70 -17.15
CA SER A 56 8.69 18.25 -15.83
C SER A 56 7.21 17.84 -15.84
N ILE A 57 6.35 18.57 -16.56
CA ILE A 57 4.94 18.21 -16.76
C ILE A 57 4.86 16.88 -17.54
N ASP A 58 5.59 16.76 -18.63
CA ASP A 58 5.65 15.53 -19.42
C ASP A 58 6.15 14.35 -18.58
N LEU A 59 7.10 14.58 -17.70
CA LEU A 59 7.62 13.55 -16.80
C LEU A 59 6.60 13.13 -15.74
N ILE A 60 5.76 14.05 -15.29
CA ILE A 60 4.72 13.81 -14.28
C ILE A 60 3.45 13.26 -14.91
N SER A 61 2.98 13.79 -16.05
CA SER A 61 1.73 13.43 -16.70
C SER A 61 1.85 12.33 -17.76
N ASN A 62 2.99 12.27 -18.45
CA ASN A 62 3.34 11.24 -19.43
C ASN A 62 4.53 10.42 -18.94
N LEU A 63 4.50 9.98 -17.72
CA LEU A 63 5.29 8.82 -17.33
C LEU A 63 4.77 7.68 -18.19
N ASP A 64 5.47 7.49 -19.26
CA ASP A 64 5.19 6.71 -20.45
C ASP A 64 4.40 5.42 -20.11
N LEU A 65 3.18 5.29 -20.63
CA LEU A 65 2.28 4.16 -20.38
C LEU A 65 2.89 2.83 -20.84
N ASP A 66 3.94 2.88 -21.66
CA ASP A 66 4.64 1.70 -22.19
C ASP A 66 5.88 1.30 -21.37
N ASN A 67 6.34 2.11 -20.42
CA ASN A 67 7.44 1.75 -19.55
C ASN A 67 6.94 1.33 -18.16
N ASP A 68 7.39 0.16 -17.71
CA ASP A 68 7.11 -0.44 -16.38
C ASP A 68 7.46 0.45 -15.17
N SER A 69 8.05 1.61 -15.42
CA SER A 69 8.52 2.59 -14.44
C SER A 69 7.62 3.81 -14.27
N SER A 70 6.42 3.86 -14.86
CA SER A 70 5.52 5.01 -14.67
C SER A 70 4.88 5.00 -13.29
N LEU A 71 4.80 6.16 -12.64
CA LEU A 71 4.15 6.31 -11.34
C LEU A 71 2.70 5.83 -11.37
N ASN A 72 1.96 6.17 -12.42
CA ASN A 72 0.58 5.72 -12.61
C ASN A 72 0.50 4.20 -12.81
N ASN A 73 1.45 3.60 -13.52
CA ASN A 73 1.53 2.15 -13.70
C ASN A 73 1.94 1.46 -12.39
N PHE A 74 2.82 2.08 -11.62
CA PHE A 74 3.21 1.61 -10.28
C PHE A 74 2.01 1.65 -9.31
N ILE A 75 1.25 2.75 -9.28
CA ILE A 75 0.03 2.88 -8.47
C ILE A 75 -1.02 1.86 -8.93
N ALA A 76 -1.25 1.72 -10.23
CA ALA A 76 -2.19 0.74 -10.78
C ALA A 76 -1.78 -0.71 -10.45
N LYS A 77 -0.48 -1.03 -10.47
CA LYS A 77 0.03 -2.35 -10.05
C LYS A 77 -0.18 -2.60 -8.56
N ILE A 78 0.02 -1.58 -7.70
CA ILE A 78 -0.25 -1.70 -6.26
C ILE A 78 -1.75 -1.92 -6.01
N ILE A 79 -2.63 -1.14 -6.65
CA ILE A 79 -4.08 -1.29 -6.54
C ILE A 79 -4.51 -2.67 -7.04
N GLY A 80 -4.06 -3.08 -8.22
CA GLY A 80 -4.37 -4.40 -8.78
C GLY A 80 -3.88 -5.54 -7.87
N ALA A 81 -2.68 -5.45 -7.34
CA ALA A 81 -2.15 -6.43 -6.40
C ALA A 81 -2.94 -6.47 -5.09
N LEU A 82 -3.43 -5.31 -4.62
CA LEU A 82 -4.27 -5.21 -3.43
C LEU A 82 -5.66 -5.81 -3.68
N ASP A 83 -6.29 -5.51 -4.81
CA ASP A 83 -7.60 -6.06 -5.17
C ASP A 83 -7.53 -7.59 -5.36
N ASP A 84 -6.49 -8.09 -6.01
CA ASP A 84 -6.21 -9.54 -6.12
C ASP A 84 -6.05 -10.17 -4.73
N PHE A 85 -5.32 -9.51 -3.85
CA PHE A 85 -5.10 -9.99 -2.48
C PHE A 85 -6.40 -10.00 -1.67
N VAL A 86 -7.19 -8.93 -1.71
CA VAL A 86 -8.49 -8.84 -1.02
C VAL A 86 -9.47 -9.89 -1.56
N ALA A 87 -9.54 -10.08 -2.88
CA ALA A 87 -10.39 -11.08 -3.50
C ALA A 87 -9.98 -12.50 -3.08
N TYR A 88 -8.68 -12.80 -3.11
CA TYR A 88 -8.14 -14.06 -2.62
C TYR A 88 -8.46 -14.28 -1.14
N PHE A 89 -8.26 -13.26 -0.31
CA PHE A 89 -8.48 -13.33 1.14
C PHE A 89 -9.96 -13.59 1.47
N ASN A 90 -10.88 -12.89 0.82
CA ASN A 90 -12.33 -13.08 0.99
C ASN A 90 -12.76 -14.51 0.59
N SER A 91 -12.26 -15.00 -0.55
CA SER A 91 -12.49 -16.38 -0.99
C SER A 91 -11.94 -17.40 0.02
N SER A 92 -10.77 -17.13 0.54
CA SER A 92 -10.06 -17.95 1.53
C SER A 92 -10.81 -17.99 2.86
N THR A 93 -11.34 -16.85 3.33
CA THR A 93 -12.15 -16.76 4.56
C THR A 93 -13.42 -17.60 4.46
N THR A 94 -14.14 -17.54 3.33
CA THR A 94 -15.32 -18.34 3.09
C THR A 94 -15.01 -19.85 3.13
N SER A 95 -13.88 -20.25 2.55
CA SER A 95 -13.40 -21.64 2.61
C SER A 95 -13.09 -22.08 4.04
N LEU A 96 -12.48 -21.21 4.84
CA LEU A 96 -12.20 -21.48 6.25
C LEU A 96 -13.46 -21.61 7.09
N GLU A 97 -14.45 -20.75 6.92
CA GLU A 97 -15.73 -20.86 7.62
C GLU A 97 -16.39 -22.23 7.36
N SER A 98 -16.34 -22.69 6.13
CA SER A 98 -16.78 -24.04 5.78
C SER A 98 -16.01 -25.12 6.53
N GLN A 99 -14.68 -25.04 6.56
CA GLN A 99 -13.83 -25.98 7.31
C GLN A 99 -14.09 -25.92 8.82
N PHE A 100 -14.34 -24.72 9.40
CA PHE A 100 -14.71 -24.57 10.81
C PHE A 100 -16.05 -25.19 11.15
N SER A 101 -17.02 -25.10 10.27
CA SER A 101 -18.30 -25.77 10.48
C SER A 101 -18.11 -27.29 10.61
N ILE A 102 -17.20 -27.86 9.83
CA ILE A 102 -16.87 -29.27 9.87
C ILE A 102 -16.06 -29.61 11.14
N ILE A 103 -15.09 -28.80 11.53
CA ILE A 103 -14.35 -28.99 12.80
C ILE A 103 -15.31 -28.94 13.98
N ARG A 104 -16.27 -28.02 13.98
CA ARG A 104 -17.31 -27.92 15.01
C ARG A 104 -18.15 -29.20 15.08
N SER A 105 -18.49 -29.80 13.95
CA SER A 105 -19.15 -31.10 13.89
C SER A 105 -18.26 -32.20 14.49
N LYS A 106 -16.95 -32.20 14.17
CA LYS A 106 -16.03 -33.24 14.65
C LYS A 106 -15.69 -33.11 16.15
N VAL A 107 -15.66 -31.88 16.71
CA VAL A 107 -15.58 -31.67 18.16
C VAL A 107 -16.79 -32.29 18.87
N LYS A 108 -17.99 -32.21 18.26
CA LYS A 108 -19.18 -32.87 18.76
C LYS A 108 -19.07 -34.41 18.66
N ASP A 109 -18.38 -34.89 17.65
CA ASP A 109 -18.12 -36.31 17.49
C ASP A 109 -17.23 -36.89 18.61
N ILE A 110 -16.36 -36.09 19.26
CA ILE A 110 -15.60 -36.51 20.44
C ILE A 110 -16.53 -36.80 21.65
N GLU A 111 -17.68 -36.12 21.78
CA GLU A 111 -18.69 -36.45 22.80
C GLU A 111 -19.26 -37.87 22.60
N ILE A 112 -19.40 -38.30 21.33
CA ILE A 112 -19.81 -39.68 21.02
C ILE A 112 -18.73 -40.66 21.43
N LEU A 113 -17.45 -40.30 21.31
CA LEU A 113 -16.33 -41.11 21.76
C LEU A 113 -16.34 -41.30 23.30
N GLU A 114 -16.64 -40.24 24.06
CA GLU A 114 -16.82 -40.30 25.52
C GLU A 114 -17.92 -41.31 25.89
N ASP A 115 -19.04 -41.32 25.17
CA ASP A 115 -20.14 -42.22 25.38
C ASP A 115 -19.78 -43.71 25.04
N VAL A 116 -19.00 -43.93 23.98
CA VAL A 116 -18.43 -45.24 23.64
C VAL A 116 -17.50 -45.74 24.75
N ILE A 117 -16.64 -44.90 25.29
CA ILE A 117 -15.71 -45.27 26.37
C ILE A 117 -16.48 -45.61 27.66
N GLU A 118 -17.52 -44.83 28.00
CA GLU A 118 -18.32 -45.07 29.19
C GLU A 118 -19.09 -46.40 29.08
N ARG A 119 -19.63 -46.74 27.88
CA ARG A 119 -20.24 -48.08 27.63
C ARG A 119 -19.22 -49.19 27.79
N MET A 120 -18.00 -49.03 27.31
CA MET A 120 -16.93 -50.01 27.49
C MET A 120 -16.61 -50.23 28.97
N LYS A 121 -16.55 -49.19 29.79
CA LYS A 121 -16.37 -49.30 31.24
C LYS A 121 -17.50 -50.07 31.90
N LYS A 122 -18.73 -49.75 31.54
CA LYS A 122 -19.92 -50.41 32.05
C LYS A 122 -19.91 -51.91 31.67
N SER A 123 -19.69 -52.22 30.41
CA SER A 123 -19.62 -53.64 29.94
C SER A 123 -18.48 -54.39 30.65
N SER A 124 -17.37 -53.70 30.98
CA SER A 124 -16.26 -54.34 31.75
C SER A 124 -16.63 -54.64 33.19
N LEU A 125 -17.37 -53.74 33.85
CA LEU A 125 -17.91 -53.98 35.19
C LEU A 125 -18.94 -55.11 35.18
N ASP A 126 -19.84 -55.15 34.17
CA ASP A 126 -20.78 -56.22 33.99
C ASP A 126 -20.09 -57.58 33.80
N MET A 127 -18.98 -57.62 33.09
CA MET A 127 -18.10 -58.80 32.95
C MET A 127 -17.55 -59.25 34.31
N GLU A 128 -17.06 -58.33 35.16
CA GLU A 128 -16.58 -58.66 36.52
C GLU A 128 -17.70 -59.25 37.38
N ILE A 129 -18.88 -58.66 37.39
CA ILE A 129 -20.05 -59.13 38.11
C ILE A 129 -20.44 -60.54 37.62
N MET A 130 -20.47 -60.74 36.28
CA MET A 130 -20.80 -62.00 35.70
C MET A 130 -19.77 -63.11 36.05
N SER A 131 -18.46 -62.72 36.10
CA SER A 131 -17.40 -63.64 36.49
C SER A 131 -17.52 -64.09 37.96
N ILE A 132 -17.89 -63.14 38.87
CA ILE A 132 -18.14 -63.48 40.28
C ILE A 132 -19.37 -64.42 40.42
N ASN A 133 -20.43 -64.14 39.67
CA ASN A 133 -21.62 -65.01 39.65
C ASN A 133 -21.25 -66.44 39.15
N THR A 134 -20.43 -66.47 38.11
CA THR A 134 -19.92 -67.73 37.53
C THR A 134 -19.09 -68.52 38.57
N LEU A 135 -18.19 -67.83 39.31
CA LEU A 135 -17.41 -68.41 40.36
C LEU A 135 -18.31 -68.95 41.49
N THR A 136 -19.32 -68.18 41.89
CA THR A 136 -20.26 -68.62 42.95
C THR A 136 -21.00 -69.96 42.58
N VAL A 137 -21.43 -70.08 41.33
CA VAL A 137 -22.02 -71.32 40.80
C VAL A 137 -20.97 -72.43 40.74
N ALA A 138 -19.76 -72.14 40.29
CA ALA A 138 -18.65 -73.13 40.23
C ALA A 138 -18.24 -73.68 41.57
N MET A 139 -18.24 -72.83 42.61
CA MET A 139 -17.91 -73.29 43.99
C MET A 139 -18.93 -74.36 44.49
N ARG A 140 -20.17 -74.29 44.07
CA ARG A 140 -21.21 -75.29 44.42
C ARG A 140 -20.93 -76.67 43.78
N ALA A 141 -20.17 -76.69 42.66
CA ALA A 141 -19.75 -77.93 41.99
C ALA A 141 -18.47 -78.52 42.61
N GLY A 142 -17.95 -77.98 43.71
CA GLY A 142 -16.82 -78.53 44.48
C GLY A 142 -15.49 -78.46 43.68
N LYS A 143 -14.77 -79.60 43.68
CA LYS A 143 -13.47 -79.73 42.98
C LYS A 143 -13.53 -79.42 41.48
N ALA A 144 -14.67 -79.65 40.86
CA ALA A 144 -14.90 -79.43 39.44
C ALA A 144 -14.86 -77.93 39.11
N GLY A 145 -15.21 -77.06 40.05
CA GLY A 145 -15.22 -75.62 39.89
C GLY A 145 -13.86 -74.86 40.10
N GLY A 146 -12.83 -75.56 40.46
CA GLY A 146 -11.53 -74.92 40.83
C GLY A 146 -10.89 -74.12 39.69
N ALA A 147 -11.05 -74.51 38.41
CA ALA A 147 -10.56 -73.73 37.27
C ALA A 147 -11.19 -72.35 37.16
N PHE A 148 -12.44 -72.17 37.62
CA PHE A 148 -13.16 -70.91 37.55
C PHE A 148 -12.68 -69.90 38.57
N SER A 149 -12.03 -70.31 39.65
CA SER A 149 -11.34 -69.36 40.57
C SER A 149 -10.22 -68.58 39.86
N TYR A 150 -9.44 -69.26 39.03
CA TYR A 150 -8.41 -68.65 38.21
C TYR A 150 -9.02 -67.78 37.11
N ILE A 151 -10.00 -68.27 36.38
CA ILE A 151 -10.71 -67.51 35.35
C ILE A 151 -11.30 -66.22 35.90
N THR A 152 -11.97 -66.23 37.05
CA THR A 152 -12.54 -65.02 37.69
C THR A 152 -11.43 -64.06 38.13
N SER A 153 -10.31 -64.55 38.66
CA SER A 153 -9.17 -63.72 39.01
C SER A 153 -8.59 -63.00 37.81
N GLU A 154 -8.41 -63.72 36.68
CA GLU A 154 -7.95 -63.13 35.42
C GLU A 154 -8.92 -62.10 34.85
N ILE A 155 -10.24 -62.37 34.85
CA ILE A 155 -11.27 -61.44 34.42
C ILE A 155 -11.21 -60.16 35.26
N LYS A 156 -11.06 -60.26 36.58
CA LYS A 156 -10.92 -59.11 37.48
C LYS A 156 -9.71 -58.23 37.10
N VAL A 157 -8.54 -58.85 36.88
CA VAL A 157 -7.33 -58.13 36.45
C VAL A 157 -7.54 -57.42 35.12
N LEU A 158 -8.17 -58.10 34.12
CA LEU A 158 -8.46 -57.50 32.82
C LEU A 158 -9.46 -56.38 32.90
N THR A 159 -10.53 -56.51 33.73
CA THR A 159 -11.53 -55.46 33.98
C THR A 159 -10.89 -54.23 34.57
N GLN A 160 -10.05 -54.37 35.61
CA GLN A 160 -9.35 -53.26 36.21
C GLN A 160 -8.41 -52.58 35.20
N SER A 161 -7.71 -53.37 34.37
CA SER A 161 -6.86 -52.83 33.29
C SER A 161 -7.68 -52.07 32.25
N MET A 162 -8.83 -52.59 31.85
CA MET A 162 -9.72 -51.94 30.87
C MET A 162 -10.28 -50.61 31.42
N ILE A 163 -10.77 -50.61 32.67
CA ILE A 163 -11.26 -49.39 33.32
C ILE A 163 -10.16 -48.33 33.39
N LYS A 164 -8.94 -48.71 33.80
CA LYS A 164 -7.81 -47.78 33.83
C LYS A 164 -7.49 -47.19 32.45
N GLN A 165 -7.50 -48.03 31.42
CA GLN A 165 -7.26 -47.56 30.04
C GLN A 165 -8.40 -46.64 29.56
N ALA A 166 -9.67 -46.98 29.87
CA ALA A 166 -10.82 -46.16 29.57
C ALA A 166 -10.78 -44.78 30.26
N ASP A 167 -10.36 -44.73 31.53
CA ASP A 167 -10.17 -43.46 32.24
C ASP A 167 -9.08 -42.57 31.60
N GLN A 168 -7.98 -43.21 31.19
CA GLN A 168 -6.92 -42.50 30.45
C GLN A 168 -7.39 -41.97 29.11
N LEU A 169 -8.20 -42.76 28.37
CA LEU A 169 -8.82 -42.36 27.13
C LEU A 169 -9.74 -41.16 27.33
N THR A 170 -10.62 -41.20 28.35
CA THR A 170 -11.51 -40.09 28.70
C THR A 170 -10.71 -38.80 28.97
N SER A 171 -9.66 -38.90 29.79
CA SER A 171 -8.80 -37.74 30.10
C SER A 171 -8.16 -37.16 28.85
N LYS A 172 -7.58 -38.01 28.00
CA LYS A 172 -6.95 -37.56 26.73
C LYS A 172 -7.97 -37.06 25.69
N GLY A 173 -9.15 -37.65 25.62
CA GLY A 173 -10.25 -37.18 24.78
C GLY A 173 -10.65 -35.75 25.15
N ARG A 174 -10.72 -35.42 26.45
CA ARG A 174 -10.95 -34.08 26.93
C ARG A 174 -9.83 -33.12 26.55
N GLU A 175 -8.57 -33.54 26.65
CA GLU A 175 -7.43 -32.70 26.19
C GLU A 175 -7.54 -32.34 24.72
N VAL A 176 -7.90 -33.33 23.87
CA VAL A 176 -8.14 -33.11 22.43
C VAL A 176 -9.31 -32.16 22.19
N LYS A 177 -10.43 -32.35 22.90
CA LYS A 177 -11.59 -31.43 22.78
C LYS A 177 -11.22 -30.00 23.12
N ILE A 178 -10.56 -29.78 24.25
CA ILE A 178 -10.10 -28.44 24.67
C ILE A 178 -9.10 -27.87 23.66
N GLY A 179 -8.17 -28.67 23.15
CA GLY A 179 -7.19 -28.25 22.15
C GLY A 179 -7.83 -27.83 20.83
N LEU A 180 -8.79 -28.58 20.34
CA LEU A 180 -9.56 -28.26 19.12
C LEU A 180 -10.43 -27.01 19.29
N ASP A 181 -11.06 -26.84 20.45
CA ASP A 181 -11.84 -25.62 20.75
C ASP A 181 -10.95 -24.38 20.84
N ARG A 182 -9.76 -24.50 21.42
CA ARG A 182 -8.76 -23.40 21.42
C ARG A 182 -8.31 -23.06 20.01
N ALA A 183 -7.92 -24.06 19.23
CA ALA A 183 -7.49 -23.86 17.85
C ALA A 183 -8.58 -23.19 17.01
N LYS A 184 -9.85 -23.64 17.14
CA LYS A 184 -11.01 -23.02 16.50
C LYS A 184 -11.16 -21.55 16.86
N ASN A 185 -11.15 -21.23 18.17
CA ASN A 185 -11.34 -19.84 18.62
C ASN A 185 -10.20 -18.94 18.16
N GLN A 186 -8.97 -19.42 18.22
CA GLN A 186 -7.81 -18.67 17.77
C GLN A 186 -7.88 -18.33 16.27
N VAL A 187 -8.32 -19.26 15.42
CA VAL A 187 -8.48 -18.98 14.01
C VAL A 187 -9.64 -18.04 13.74
N TYR A 188 -10.75 -18.18 14.44
CA TYR A 188 -11.88 -17.27 14.30
C TYR A 188 -11.50 -15.83 14.68
N GLU A 189 -10.79 -15.64 15.79
CA GLU A 189 -10.29 -14.35 16.25
C GLU A 189 -9.27 -13.78 15.27
N SER A 190 -8.33 -14.60 14.77
CA SER A 190 -7.32 -14.20 13.79
C SER A 190 -7.99 -13.73 12.49
N ASN A 191 -8.88 -14.55 11.92
CA ASN A 191 -9.58 -14.18 10.67
C ASN A 191 -10.41 -12.91 10.78
N THR A 192 -11.11 -12.74 11.91
CA THR A 192 -11.94 -11.54 12.13
C THR A 192 -11.05 -10.29 12.24
N ALA A 193 -9.93 -10.40 12.94
CA ALA A 193 -8.96 -9.32 13.06
C ALA A 193 -8.29 -9.02 11.72
N GLU A 194 -7.91 -10.05 10.97
CA GLU A 194 -7.29 -9.93 9.64
C GLU A 194 -8.21 -9.26 8.62
N ASN A 195 -9.49 -9.64 8.55
CA ASN A 195 -10.48 -9.02 7.68
C ASN A 195 -10.63 -7.54 7.98
N LYS A 196 -10.78 -7.17 9.26
CA LYS A 196 -10.91 -5.79 9.67
C LYS A 196 -9.65 -4.97 9.32
N ILE A 197 -8.47 -5.54 9.55
CA ILE A 197 -7.19 -4.91 9.22
C ILE A 197 -7.08 -4.64 7.72
N LEU A 198 -7.47 -5.60 6.88
CA LEU A 198 -7.41 -5.47 5.43
C LEU A 198 -8.39 -4.44 4.88
N GLU A 199 -9.62 -4.40 5.39
CA GLU A 199 -10.60 -3.39 5.02
C GLU A 199 -10.12 -1.99 5.42
N GLU A 200 -9.68 -1.80 6.67
CA GLU A 200 -9.14 -0.53 7.15
C GLU A 200 -7.89 -0.11 6.34
N PHE A 201 -7.03 -1.05 6.00
CA PHE A 201 -5.84 -0.79 5.18
C PHE A 201 -6.23 -0.36 3.77
N ARG A 202 -7.12 -1.12 3.11
CA ARG A 202 -7.62 -0.79 1.77
C ARG A 202 -8.20 0.62 1.71
N ASP A 203 -9.09 0.94 2.65
CA ASP A 203 -9.75 2.25 2.71
C ASP A 203 -8.75 3.38 2.95
N ASN A 204 -7.78 3.17 3.84
CA ASN A 204 -6.74 4.16 4.12
C ASN A 204 -5.81 4.33 2.91
N LEU A 205 -5.43 3.24 2.25
CA LEU A 205 -4.58 3.29 1.07
C LEU A 205 -5.28 4.00 -0.09
N MET A 206 -6.54 3.66 -0.37
CA MET A 206 -7.31 4.32 -1.43
C MET A 206 -7.45 5.82 -1.19
N LYS A 207 -7.81 6.25 0.02
CA LYS A 207 -7.86 7.67 0.39
C LYS A 207 -6.52 8.39 0.17
N LYS A 208 -5.39 7.73 0.41
CA LYS A 208 -4.07 8.33 0.21
C LYS A 208 -3.65 8.34 -1.25
N ILE A 209 -4.03 7.34 -2.02
CA ILE A 209 -3.83 7.30 -3.48
C ILE A 209 -4.64 8.43 -4.13
N ASP A 210 -5.91 8.60 -3.74
CA ASP A 210 -6.75 9.69 -4.24
C ASP A 210 -6.14 11.06 -3.90
N ALA A 211 -5.74 11.27 -2.65
CA ALA A 211 -5.07 12.52 -2.23
C ALA A 211 -3.75 12.76 -2.97
N PHE A 212 -2.99 11.72 -3.28
CA PHE A 212 -1.75 11.80 -4.06
C PHE A 212 -2.05 12.15 -5.54
N SER A 213 -3.06 11.53 -6.13
CA SER A 213 -3.51 11.80 -7.50
C SER A 213 -4.00 13.24 -7.63
N ASP A 214 -4.82 13.72 -6.70
CA ASP A 214 -5.30 15.10 -6.65
C ASP A 214 -4.13 16.08 -6.47
N GLY A 215 -3.15 15.73 -5.64
CA GLY A 215 -1.93 16.51 -5.45
C GLY A 215 -1.11 16.64 -6.74
N ILE A 216 -0.91 15.54 -7.46
CA ILE A 216 -0.24 15.55 -8.78
C ILE A 216 -1.03 16.39 -9.78
N GLY A 217 -2.34 16.22 -9.87
CA GLY A 217 -3.21 17.00 -10.76
C GLY A 217 -3.08 18.52 -10.49
N SER A 218 -3.04 18.89 -9.22
CA SER A 218 -2.88 20.29 -8.80
C SER A 218 -1.49 20.84 -9.17
N VAL A 219 -0.41 20.06 -9.05
CA VAL A 219 0.94 20.47 -9.48
C VAL A 219 1.02 20.65 -10.99
N ILE A 220 0.40 19.74 -11.76
CA ILE A 220 0.34 19.86 -13.22
C ILE A 220 -0.40 21.14 -13.61
N ALA A 221 -1.58 21.39 -13.02
CA ALA A 221 -2.35 22.60 -13.28
C ALA A 221 -1.57 23.88 -12.96
N LEU A 222 -0.85 23.90 -11.83
CA LEU A 222 0.03 25.01 -11.46
C LEU A 222 1.14 25.23 -12.50
N TYR A 223 1.80 24.17 -12.93
CA TYR A 223 2.88 24.28 -13.91
C TYR A 223 2.36 24.78 -15.26
N ASP A 224 1.15 24.35 -15.67
CA ASP A 224 0.48 24.85 -16.87
C ASP A 224 0.16 26.35 -16.74
N ASP A 225 -0.32 26.80 -15.60
CA ASP A 225 -0.58 28.22 -15.35
C ASP A 225 0.71 29.05 -15.38
N ILE A 226 1.79 28.56 -14.76
CA ILE A 226 3.11 29.20 -14.83
C ILE A 226 3.61 29.26 -16.28
N LEU A 227 3.50 28.18 -17.05
CA LEU A 227 3.89 28.15 -18.47
C LEU A 227 3.12 29.16 -19.29
N LYS A 228 1.84 29.33 -19.05
CA LYS A 228 1.01 30.31 -19.71
C LYS A 228 1.48 31.73 -19.44
N VAL A 229 1.71 32.07 -18.15
CA VAL A 229 2.22 33.38 -17.76
C VAL A 229 3.63 33.62 -18.33
N LEU A 230 4.51 32.63 -18.31
CA LEU A 230 5.86 32.72 -18.91
C LEU A 230 5.79 32.92 -20.42
N SER A 231 4.88 32.27 -21.11
CA SER A 231 4.65 32.45 -22.55
C SER A 231 4.19 33.85 -22.89
N GLU A 232 3.20 34.37 -22.14
CA GLU A 232 2.73 35.76 -22.28
C GLU A 232 3.84 36.76 -22.01
N PHE A 233 4.62 36.56 -20.93
CA PHE A 233 5.75 37.42 -20.59
C PHE A 233 6.82 37.37 -21.68
N LYS A 234 7.16 36.19 -22.19
CA LYS A 234 8.11 36.06 -23.30
C LYS A 234 7.62 36.81 -24.55
N PHE A 235 6.33 36.72 -24.90
CA PHE A 235 5.75 37.44 -26.03
C PHE A 235 5.89 38.96 -25.87
N LYS A 236 5.62 39.49 -24.68
CA LYS A 236 5.79 40.91 -24.35
C LYS A 236 7.25 41.34 -24.47
N LEU A 237 8.20 40.51 -23.98
CA LEU A 237 9.63 40.77 -24.11
C LEU A 237 10.12 40.80 -25.56
N VAL A 238 9.63 39.85 -26.38
CA VAL A 238 9.97 39.84 -27.83
C VAL A 238 9.45 41.09 -28.52
N ASN A 239 8.24 41.52 -28.22
CA ASN A 239 7.65 42.73 -28.78
C ASN A 239 8.40 43.99 -28.31
N SER A 240 8.97 43.99 -27.09
CA SER A 240 9.75 45.11 -26.58
C SER A 240 11.05 45.36 -27.34
N ILE A 241 11.60 44.34 -28.06
CA ILE A 241 12.80 44.51 -28.90
C ILE A 241 12.58 45.58 -29.98
N SER A 242 11.39 45.69 -30.54
CA SER A 242 11.05 46.73 -31.56
C SER A 242 11.19 48.15 -31.00
N TYR A 243 10.99 48.35 -29.70
CA TYR A 243 11.13 49.64 -29.05
C TYR A 243 12.61 50.00 -28.82
N LEU A 244 13.50 49.00 -28.74
CA LEU A 244 14.93 49.22 -28.63
C LEU A 244 15.51 49.82 -29.93
N GLN A 245 14.91 49.53 -31.09
CA GLN A 245 15.30 50.11 -32.38
C GLN A 245 15.00 51.65 -32.45
N PHE A 246 14.21 52.17 -31.52
CA PHE A 246 13.96 53.61 -31.48
C PHE A 246 15.25 54.40 -31.15
N GLN A 247 16.15 53.85 -30.33
CA GLN A 247 17.45 54.42 -30.02
C GLN A 247 18.26 54.75 -31.31
N ASP A 248 18.31 53.80 -32.25
CA ASP A 248 19.06 54.02 -33.49
C ASP A 248 18.46 55.16 -34.31
N ARG A 249 17.13 55.27 -34.35
CA ARG A 249 16.43 56.39 -35.05
C ARG A 249 16.66 57.71 -34.33
N LEU A 250 16.65 57.72 -32.97
CA LEU A 250 16.95 58.89 -32.20
C LEU A 250 18.36 59.38 -32.48
N THR A 251 19.35 58.48 -32.38
CA THR A 251 20.77 58.81 -32.66
C THR A 251 20.93 59.30 -34.09
N GLN A 252 20.30 58.70 -35.10
CA GLN A 252 20.34 59.17 -36.48
C GLN A 252 19.74 60.60 -36.63
N SER A 253 18.60 60.86 -35.97
CA SER A 253 17.99 62.17 -36.03
C SER A 253 18.87 63.26 -35.37
N LEU A 254 19.49 62.92 -34.23
CA LEU A 254 20.44 63.80 -33.55
C LEU A 254 21.72 64.00 -34.35
N GLN A 255 22.23 62.95 -35.03
CA GLN A 255 23.36 63.07 -35.94
C GLN A 255 23.04 63.97 -37.14
N HIS A 256 21.84 63.89 -37.71
CA HIS A 256 21.43 64.82 -38.77
C HIS A 256 21.44 66.31 -38.31
N LEU A 257 20.95 66.58 -37.09
CA LEU A 257 21.03 67.91 -36.49
C LEU A 257 22.48 68.31 -36.29
N ASN A 258 23.37 67.44 -35.84
CA ASN A 258 24.79 67.79 -35.65
C ASN A 258 25.50 68.06 -36.96
N ILE A 259 25.23 67.24 -38.03
CA ILE A 259 25.76 67.56 -39.39
C ILE A 259 25.23 68.83 -39.90
N MET A 260 23.95 69.16 -39.71
CA MET A 260 23.40 70.45 -40.12
C MET A 260 24.06 71.60 -39.37
N TYR A 261 24.31 71.44 -38.07
CA TYR A 261 25.02 72.45 -37.28
C TYR A 261 26.46 72.68 -37.72
N SER A 262 27.24 71.59 -37.93
CA SER A 262 28.63 71.69 -38.38
C SER A 262 28.75 72.34 -39.74
N ASN A 263 27.75 72.13 -40.61
CA ASN A 263 27.72 72.81 -41.90
C ASN A 263 27.46 74.33 -41.80
N ILE A 264 26.75 74.80 -40.78
CA ILE A 264 26.54 76.23 -40.55
C ILE A 264 27.86 76.93 -40.22
N ASP A 265 28.73 76.32 -39.45
CA ASP A 265 30.06 76.89 -39.14
C ASP A 265 30.93 77.03 -40.41
N VAL A 266 30.80 76.12 -41.37
CA VAL A 266 31.49 76.25 -42.68
C VAL A 266 30.98 77.47 -43.47
N PHE A 267 29.67 77.73 -43.36
CA PHE A 267 29.09 78.90 -44.03
C PHE A 267 29.54 80.26 -43.46
N LYS A 268 29.99 80.29 -42.18
CA LYS A 268 30.55 81.55 -41.57
C LYS A 268 31.80 82.10 -42.29
N PHE A 269 32.54 81.23 -42.97
CA PHE A 269 33.78 81.58 -43.66
C PHE A 269 33.60 81.79 -45.14
N ARG A 270 32.36 81.79 -45.71
CA ARG A 270 32.10 82.09 -47.12
C ARG A 270 31.67 83.59 -47.27
N ASP A 271 32.08 84.21 -48.40
CA ASP A 271 31.71 85.56 -48.80
C ASP A 271 30.24 85.63 -49.25
N ILE A 272 29.30 85.58 -48.29
CA ILE A 272 27.85 85.63 -48.51
C ILE A 272 27.26 86.85 -47.74
N SER A 273 26.23 87.49 -48.33
CA SER A 273 25.58 88.67 -47.73
C SER A 273 24.88 88.28 -46.43
N GLU A 274 24.79 89.26 -45.47
CA GLU A 274 24.11 89.06 -44.19
C GLU A 274 22.65 88.60 -44.33
N ILE A 275 21.95 89.08 -45.38
CA ILE A 275 20.55 88.60 -45.68
C ILE A 275 20.49 87.12 -46.05
N GLN A 276 21.50 86.63 -46.76
CA GLN A 276 21.57 85.18 -47.11
C GLN A 276 21.92 84.33 -45.88
N LYS A 277 22.79 84.83 -44.99
CA LYS A 277 23.07 84.14 -43.72
C LYS A 277 21.83 84.05 -42.85
N LEU A 278 21.07 85.12 -42.74
CA LEU A 278 19.80 85.11 -41.98
C LEU A 278 18.76 84.13 -42.58
N LYS A 279 18.67 84.06 -43.91
CA LYS A 279 17.80 83.09 -44.57
C LYS A 279 18.23 81.65 -44.29
N ILE A 280 19.52 81.32 -44.36
CA ILE A 280 20.05 79.98 -44.06
C ILE A 280 19.80 79.63 -42.61
N LEU A 281 20.01 80.60 -41.68
CA LEU A 281 19.77 80.39 -40.27
C LEU A 281 18.28 80.12 -39.98
N SER A 282 17.38 80.86 -40.63
CA SER A 282 15.94 80.66 -40.52
C SER A 282 15.52 79.22 -40.98
N VAL A 283 15.96 78.83 -42.17
CA VAL A 283 15.68 77.50 -42.73
C VAL A 283 16.25 76.40 -41.79
N PHE A 284 17.45 76.60 -41.28
CA PHE A 284 18.04 75.69 -40.31
C PHE A 284 17.22 75.59 -39.04
N THR A 285 16.84 76.75 -38.48
CA THR A 285 16.04 76.77 -37.24
C THR A 285 14.68 76.08 -37.42
N ASP A 286 13.99 76.31 -38.54
CA ASP A 286 12.70 75.73 -38.84
C ASP A 286 12.84 74.19 -39.07
N THR A 287 13.88 73.75 -39.80
CA THR A 287 14.17 72.36 -39.98
C THR A 287 14.52 71.64 -38.67
N SER A 288 15.35 72.29 -37.84
CA SER A 288 15.71 71.77 -36.51
C SER A 288 14.49 71.60 -35.60
N LYS A 289 13.60 72.65 -35.63
CA LYS A 289 12.32 72.58 -34.91
C LYS A 289 11.47 71.34 -35.32
N VAL A 290 11.37 71.13 -36.62
CA VAL A 290 10.58 69.94 -37.14
C VAL A 290 11.21 68.63 -36.67
N ILE A 291 12.53 68.49 -36.77
CA ILE A 291 13.26 67.29 -36.35
C ILE A 291 13.09 67.04 -34.83
N VAL A 292 13.35 68.13 -34.01
CA VAL A 292 13.21 68.01 -32.56
C VAL A 292 11.80 67.73 -32.16
N LYS A 293 10.79 68.31 -32.79
CA LYS A 293 9.39 68.01 -32.54
C LYS A 293 9.06 66.55 -32.88
N ASP A 294 9.50 66.04 -34.03
CA ASP A 294 9.32 64.63 -34.43
C ASP A 294 9.99 63.66 -33.44
N VAL A 295 11.18 64.01 -32.99
CA VAL A 295 11.92 63.24 -31.98
C VAL A 295 11.16 63.22 -30.64
N LEU A 296 10.65 64.35 -30.18
CA LEU A 296 9.90 64.46 -28.91
C LEU A 296 8.59 63.66 -28.96
N GLU A 297 7.82 63.81 -30.05
CA GLU A 297 6.56 63.05 -30.22
C GLU A 297 6.81 61.53 -30.24
N LYS A 298 7.86 61.10 -30.93
CA LYS A 298 8.24 59.68 -30.97
C LYS A 298 8.77 59.17 -29.64
N LEU A 299 9.53 60.00 -28.90
CA LEU A 299 10.03 59.69 -27.57
C LEU A 299 8.87 59.50 -26.59
N GLU A 300 7.93 60.45 -26.55
CA GLU A 300 6.75 60.40 -25.68
C GLU A 300 5.93 59.15 -25.95
N LYS A 301 5.69 58.86 -27.24
CA LYS A 301 4.99 57.60 -27.64
C LYS A 301 5.74 56.36 -27.21
N ASN A 302 7.05 56.29 -27.40
CA ASN A 302 7.87 55.14 -26.98
C ASN A 302 7.91 55.01 -25.46
N TYR A 303 8.04 56.10 -24.73
CA TYR A 303 8.02 56.12 -23.26
C TYR A 303 6.72 55.53 -22.73
N THR A 304 5.56 55.98 -23.22
CA THR A 304 4.24 55.47 -22.79
C THR A 304 4.08 53.99 -23.07
N VAL A 305 4.56 53.49 -24.20
CA VAL A 305 4.52 52.08 -24.53
C VAL A 305 5.45 51.26 -23.67
N PHE A 306 6.64 51.77 -23.39
CA PHE A 306 7.63 51.10 -22.54
C PHE A 306 7.19 51.07 -21.07
N GLU A 307 6.58 52.14 -20.57
CA GLU A 307 5.95 52.17 -19.25
C GLU A 307 4.90 51.06 -19.09
N LYS A 308 3.95 50.97 -20.04
CA LYS A 308 2.95 49.90 -20.06
C LYS A 308 3.56 48.50 -20.14
N PHE A 309 4.69 48.37 -20.86
CA PHE A 309 5.41 47.10 -20.93
C PHE A 309 6.02 46.74 -19.57
N ILE A 310 6.64 47.71 -18.87
CA ILE A 310 7.21 47.48 -17.54
C ILE A 310 6.12 47.08 -16.55
N ASP A 311 5.02 47.84 -16.49
CA ASP A 311 3.89 47.54 -15.59
C ASP A 311 3.31 46.16 -15.83
N SER A 312 3.08 45.83 -17.10
CA SER A 312 2.60 44.51 -17.49
C SER A 312 3.62 43.38 -17.19
N SER A 313 4.91 43.67 -17.25
CA SER A 313 5.97 42.71 -16.91
C SER A 313 6.06 42.47 -15.41
N LEU A 314 5.95 43.54 -14.61
CA LEU A 314 5.87 43.47 -13.14
C LEU A 314 4.65 42.66 -12.70
N SER A 315 3.47 42.90 -13.29
CA SER A 315 2.27 42.15 -13.03
C SER A 315 2.45 40.66 -13.34
N SER A 316 3.08 40.29 -14.45
CA SER A 316 3.38 38.90 -14.79
C SER A 316 4.31 38.23 -13.76
N ILE A 317 5.36 38.95 -13.31
CA ILE A 317 6.27 38.46 -12.27
C ILE A 317 5.52 38.28 -10.94
N GLN A 318 4.66 39.23 -10.61
CA GLN A 318 3.85 39.16 -9.39
C GLN A 318 2.90 37.98 -9.42
N THR A 319 2.19 37.72 -10.53
CA THR A 319 1.35 36.55 -10.72
C THR A 319 2.14 35.26 -10.53
N ILE A 320 3.35 35.11 -11.08
CA ILE A 320 4.20 33.94 -10.87
C ILE A 320 4.58 33.77 -9.40
N ASN A 321 4.90 34.87 -8.70
CA ASN A 321 5.22 34.81 -7.27
C ASN A 321 3.99 34.43 -6.43
N ASP A 322 2.82 34.95 -6.77
CA ASP A 322 1.57 34.60 -6.10
C ASP A 322 1.23 33.11 -6.30
N LEU A 323 1.31 32.62 -7.54
CA LEU A 323 1.16 31.18 -7.85
C LEU A 323 2.17 30.30 -7.09
N ARG A 324 3.38 30.79 -6.87
CA ARG A 324 4.41 30.08 -6.11
C ARG A 324 4.16 30.13 -4.60
N SER A 325 3.65 31.24 -4.07
CA SER A 325 3.44 31.42 -2.62
C SER A 325 2.18 30.73 -2.11
N ASP A 326 1.12 30.70 -2.90
CA ASP A 326 -0.14 30.05 -2.55
C ASP A 326 -0.07 28.51 -2.65
N ASN A 327 1.05 27.98 -3.12
CA ASN A 327 1.14 26.56 -3.38
C ASN A 327 1.79 25.78 -2.22
N SER A 328 0.99 25.44 -1.22
CA SER A 328 1.35 24.50 -0.14
C SER A 328 1.65 23.08 -0.65
N LEU A 329 1.26 22.75 -1.88
CA LEU A 329 1.43 21.41 -2.48
C LEU A 329 2.89 21.00 -2.64
N TYR A 330 3.81 21.95 -2.84
CA TYR A 330 5.24 21.66 -2.87
C TYR A 330 5.77 21.14 -1.52
N ILE A 331 5.08 21.49 -0.44
CA ILE A 331 5.41 21.03 0.93
C ILE A 331 4.69 19.73 1.23
N ASP A 332 3.50 19.52 0.65
CA ASP A 332 2.64 18.37 0.96
C ASP A 332 2.98 17.08 0.21
N ILE A 333 3.57 17.15 -1.00
CA ILE A 333 3.98 15.96 -1.75
C ILE A 333 4.99 15.09 -0.98
N PRO A 334 6.10 15.62 -0.42
CA PRO A 334 6.99 14.84 0.43
C PRO A 334 6.28 14.22 1.62
N LYS A 335 5.37 14.97 2.25
CA LYS A 335 4.57 14.48 3.38
C LYS A 335 3.58 13.38 2.99
N ILE A 336 2.97 13.47 1.81
CA ILE A 336 2.10 12.42 1.26
C ILE A 336 2.93 11.15 0.99
N ILE A 337 4.12 11.27 0.39
CA ILE A 337 5.03 10.14 0.15
C ILE A 337 5.47 9.50 1.46
N GLU A 338 5.81 10.31 2.49
CA GLU A 338 6.16 9.80 3.82
C GLU A 338 5.00 9.06 4.47
N GLN A 339 3.78 9.59 4.37
CA GLN A 339 2.57 8.93 4.87
C GLN A 339 2.29 7.63 4.13
N PHE A 340 2.49 7.58 2.81
CA PHE A 340 2.34 6.37 2.01
C PHE A 340 3.35 5.29 2.42
N SER A 341 4.62 5.67 2.59
CA SER A 341 5.68 4.79 3.09
C SER A 341 5.37 4.25 4.50
N SER A 342 4.83 5.11 5.38
CA SER A 342 4.40 4.71 6.73
C SER A 342 3.27 3.69 6.69
N ILE A 343 2.26 3.89 5.83
CA ILE A 343 1.14 2.96 5.67
C ILE A 343 1.63 1.60 5.13
N LEU A 344 2.53 1.61 4.14
CA LEU A 344 3.11 0.40 3.59
C LEU A 344 3.93 -0.37 4.65
N SER A 345 4.70 0.35 5.45
CA SER A 345 5.47 -0.22 6.57
C SER A 345 4.57 -0.84 7.65
N ASP A 346 3.45 -0.17 7.99
CA ASP A 346 2.47 -0.72 8.94
C ASP A 346 1.78 -1.97 8.40
N LEU A 347 1.46 -2.00 7.10
CA LEU A 347 0.95 -3.20 6.44
C LEU A 347 1.94 -4.36 6.54
N LEU A 348 3.20 -4.13 6.18
CA LEU A 348 4.24 -5.17 6.22
C LEU A 348 4.39 -5.76 7.62
N ARG A 349 4.37 -4.91 8.67
CA ARG A 349 4.39 -5.37 10.06
C ARG A 349 3.19 -6.23 10.40
N ARG A 350 1.97 -5.83 9.99
CA ARG A 350 0.73 -6.60 10.23
C ARG A 350 0.72 -7.93 9.47
N ILE A 351 1.29 -7.96 8.26
CA ILE A 351 1.52 -9.19 7.48
C ILE A 351 2.42 -10.17 8.24
N ASP A 352 3.52 -9.68 8.83
CA ASP A 352 4.42 -10.52 9.63
C ASP A 352 3.71 -11.08 10.89
N ASP A 353 2.83 -10.30 11.52
CA ASP A 353 2.00 -10.76 12.65
C ASP A 353 1.01 -11.86 12.21
N VAL A 354 0.39 -11.71 11.05
CA VAL A 354 -0.51 -12.73 10.45
C VAL A 354 0.29 -14.01 10.14
N GLU A 355 1.46 -13.91 9.52
CA GLU A 355 2.33 -15.05 9.22
C GLU A 355 2.70 -15.82 10.48
N LYS A 356 3.01 -15.12 11.57
CA LYS A 356 3.32 -15.72 12.88
C LYS A 356 2.10 -16.41 13.50
N ASN A 357 0.93 -15.80 13.43
CA ASN A 357 -0.30 -16.38 13.95
C ASN A 357 -0.70 -17.64 13.19
N ASN A 358 -0.55 -17.63 11.86
CA ASN A 358 -0.82 -18.78 11.01
C ASN A 358 0.14 -19.95 11.30
N SER A 359 1.41 -19.67 11.52
CA SER A 359 2.40 -20.68 11.92
C SER A 359 2.07 -21.30 13.30
N ASN A 360 1.67 -20.50 14.27
CA ASN A 360 1.25 -20.98 15.59
C ASN A 360 0.03 -21.88 15.50
N PHE A 361 -0.94 -21.50 14.66
CA PHE A 361 -2.14 -22.29 14.42
C PHE A 361 -1.81 -23.69 13.84
N LEU A 362 -0.99 -23.76 12.80
CA LEU A 362 -0.55 -25.03 12.23
C LEU A 362 0.11 -25.93 13.29
N ASN A 363 0.95 -25.38 14.11
CA ASN A 363 1.60 -26.13 15.20
C ASN A 363 0.57 -26.72 16.18
N LEU A 364 -0.44 -25.94 16.58
CA LEU A 364 -1.51 -26.41 17.45
C LEU A 364 -2.26 -27.59 16.82
N TYR A 365 -2.57 -27.50 15.54
CA TYR A 365 -3.25 -28.59 14.82
C TYR A 365 -2.41 -29.85 14.73
N TYR A 366 -1.12 -29.75 14.43
CA TYR A 366 -0.20 -30.89 14.43
C TYR A 366 -0.11 -31.57 15.81
N GLU A 367 -0.12 -30.76 16.89
CA GLU A 367 -0.20 -31.30 18.24
C GLU A 367 -1.50 -32.08 18.48
N GLN A 368 -2.66 -31.55 18.01
CA GLN A 368 -3.95 -32.26 18.13
C GLN A 368 -3.96 -33.58 17.35
N VAL A 369 -3.48 -33.57 16.11
CA VAL A 369 -3.35 -34.81 15.32
C VAL A 369 -2.51 -35.86 16.06
N LYS A 370 -1.39 -35.43 16.67
CA LYS A 370 -0.53 -36.34 17.45
C LYS A 370 -1.23 -36.89 18.69
N LEU A 371 -2.01 -36.07 19.39
CA LEU A 371 -2.79 -36.51 20.55
C LEU A 371 -3.86 -37.52 20.13
N ILE A 372 -4.58 -37.31 19.04
CA ILE A 372 -5.62 -38.23 18.53
C ILE A 372 -4.99 -39.55 18.10
N LYS A 373 -3.82 -39.54 17.42
CA LYS A 373 -3.09 -40.78 17.12
C LYS A 373 -2.67 -41.51 18.39
N SER A 374 -2.42 -40.82 19.49
CA SER A 374 -2.18 -41.47 20.79
C SER A 374 -3.42 -42.15 21.38
N LEU A 375 -4.63 -41.58 21.13
CA LEU A 375 -5.90 -42.24 21.51
C LEU A 375 -6.14 -43.52 20.71
N GLU A 376 -5.86 -43.52 19.40
CA GLU A 376 -5.94 -44.70 18.54
C GLU A 376 -5.07 -45.85 19.09
N LEU A 377 -3.81 -45.55 19.47
CA LEU A 377 -2.93 -46.56 20.12
C LEU A 377 -3.51 -47.09 21.44
N MET A 378 -4.18 -46.24 22.22
CA MET A 378 -4.82 -46.69 23.45
C MET A 378 -6.03 -47.59 23.19
N PHE A 379 -6.83 -47.29 22.16
CA PHE A 379 -7.90 -48.23 21.72
C PHE A 379 -7.35 -49.57 21.25
N SER A 380 -6.23 -49.58 20.54
CA SER A 380 -5.51 -50.80 20.17
C SER A 380 -5.10 -51.63 21.41
N ASN A 381 -4.63 -50.98 22.47
CA ASN A 381 -4.31 -51.65 23.75
C ASN A 381 -5.54 -52.24 24.40
N ILE A 382 -6.68 -51.55 24.36
CA ILE A 382 -7.97 -52.06 24.86
C ILE A 382 -8.45 -53.23 24.02
N SER A 383 -8.27 -53.20 22.70
CA SER A 383 -8.55 -54.35 21.81
C SER A 383 -7.75 -55.57 22.21
N ALA A 384 -6.48 -55.42 22.60
CA ALA A 384 -5.69 -56.54 23.12
C ALA A 384 -6.24 -57.12 24.44
N ILE A 385 -6.84 -56.27 25.32
CA ILE A 385 -7.50 -56.74 26.54
C ILE A 385 -8.79 -57.49 26.17
N SER A 386 -9.58 -57.00 25.22
CA SER A 386 -10.79 -57.70 24.75
C SER A 386 -10.48 -59.06 24.14
N ALA A 387 -9.42 -59.20 23.36
CA ALA A 387 -8.97 -60.47 22.84
C ALA A 387 -8.61 -61.46 23.97
N ARG A 388 -8.04 -60.99 25.07
CA ARG A 388 -7.79 -61.84 26.27
C ARG A 388 -9.11 -62.27 26.95
N PHE A 389 -10.09 -61.38 27.06
CA PHE A 389 -11.44 -61.79 27.52
C PHE A 389 -12.05 -62.87 26.63
N GLN A 390 -11.92 -62.79 25.29
CA GLN A 390 -12.38 -63.80 24.38
C GLN A 390 -11.70 -65.13 24.65
N ASN A 391 -10.38 -65.15 24.82
CA ASN A 391 -9.61 -66.36 25.11
C ASN A 391 -10.06 -67.04 26.45
N ILE A 392 -10.26 -66.20 27.49
CA ILE A 392 -10.78 -66.72 28.78
C ILE A 392 -12.20 -67.27 28.64
N ASN A 393 -13.05 -66.60 27.88
CA ASN A 393 -14.42 -67.09 27.63
C ASN A 393 -14.42 -68.39 26.87
N ILE A 394 -13.55 -68.58 25.87
CA ILE A 394 -13.35 -69.86 25.17
C ILE A 394 -12.87 -70.94 26.15
N ALA A 395 -11.89 -70.67 26.99
CA ALA A 395 -11.40 -71.55 28.00
C ALA A 395 -12.52 -71.95 28.99
N SER A 396 -13.38 -71.03 29.41
CA SER A 396 -14.52 -71.22 30.23
C SER A 396 -15.56 -72.21 29.58
N LYS A 397 -15.84 -71.96 28.29
CA LYS A 397 -16.72 -72.86 27.52
C LYS A 397 -16.18 -74.26 27.44
N ILE A 398 -14.90 -74.46 27.16
CA ILE A 398 -14.25 -75.77 27.09
C ILE A 398 -14.34 -76.47 28.44
N GLU A 399 -14.14 -75.78 29.55
CA GLU A 399 -14.18 -76.37 30.87
C GLU A 399 -15.61 -76.79 31.25
N VAL A 400 -16.64 -76.01 30.88
CA VAL A 400 -18.07 -76.42 31.10
C VAL A 400 -18.44 -77.61 30.27
N VAL A 401 -18.02 -77.65 29.01
CA VAL A 401 -18.34 -78.84 28.14
C VAL A 401 -17.67 -80.10 28.63
N LYS A 402 -16.47 -80.02 29.22
CA LYS A 402 -15.74 -81.17 29.74
C LYS A 402 -16.35 -81.79 31.00
N ARG A 403 -17.13 -81.04 31.76
CA ARG A 403 -17.63 -81.43 33.09
C ARG A 403 -19.11 -81.18 33.22
N SER A 404 -19.90 -82.25 33.32
CA SER A 404 -21.36 -82.19 33.41
C SER A 404 -21.85 -81.41 34.64
N GLU A 405 -21.10 -81.46 35.70
CA GLU A 405 -21.35 -80.68 36.95
C GLU A 405 -21.35 -79.17 36.79
N LEU A 406 -20.73 -78.69 35.70
CA LEU A 406 -20.63 -77.28 35.41
C LEU A 406 -21.70 -76.81 34.41
N LYS A 407 -22.61 -77.63 33.97
CA LYS A 407 -23.65 -77.29 32.98
C LYS A 407 -24.54 -76.12 33.43
N ALA A 408 -24.73 -75.88 34.71
CA ALA A 408 -25.48 -74.74 35.26
C ALA A 408 -24.83 -73.44 34.99
N MET A 409 -23.55 -73.37 34.55
CA MET A 409 -22.80 -72.16 34.22
C MET A 409 -22.92 -71.76 32.75
N GLU A 410 -23.53 -72.54 31.90
CA GLU A 410 -23.63 -72.36 30.46
C GLU A 410 -24.30 -70.97 30.15
N GLY A 411 -25.36 -70.66 30.91
CA GLY A 411 -26.05 -69.34 30.81
C GLY A 411 -25.14 -68.11 31.11
N ASN A 412 -24.37 -68.23 32.18
CA ASN A 412 -23.46 -67.15 32.59
C ASN A 412 -22.33 -66.95 31.56
N ILE A 413 -21.77 -68.04 31.02
CA ILE A 413 -20.74 -68.01 30.00
C ILE A 413 -21.28 -67.43 28.66
N SER A 414 -22.54 -67.76 28.32
CA SER A 414 -23.22 -67.21 27.16
C SER A 414 -23.39 -65.71 27.32
N GLU A 415 -23.74 -65.23 28.50
CA GLU A 415 -23.88 -63.76 28.79
C GLU A 415 -22.53 -63.06 28.75
N MET A 416 -21.48 -63.65 29.33
CA MET A 416 -20.11 -63.15 29.14
C MET A 416 -19.72 -62.98 27.68
N SER A 417 -20.12 -63.97 26.81
CA SER A 417 -19.87 -63.88 25.38
C SER A 417 -20.57 -62.67 24.72
N LYS A 418 -21.77 -62.31 25.16
CA LYS A 418 -22.50 -61.11 24.67
C LYS A 418 -21.80 -59.86 25.08
N ILE A 419 -21.39 -59.74 26.36
CA ILE A 419 -20.68 -58.60 26.90
C ILE A 419 -19.35 -58.36 26.14
N ILE A 420 -18.60 -59.44 25.87
CA ILE A 420 -17.35 -59.33 25.08
C ILE A 420 -17.62 -58.79 23.68
N LYS A 421 -18.65 -59.28 22.99
CA LYS A 421 -19.04 -58.81 21.65
C LYS A 421 -19.44 -57.32 21.70
N GLU A 422 -20.10 -56.87 22.77
CA GLU A 422 -20.46 -55.49 22.96
C GLU A 422 -19.21 -54.60 23.15
N ILE A 423 -18.24 -55.08 23.95
CA ILE A 423 -16.95 -54.43 24.15
C ILE A 423 -16.24 -54.29 22.80
N ASP A 424 -16.11 -55.37 22.01
CA ASP A 424 -15.46 -55.35 20.71
C ASP A 424 -16.17 -54.40 19.72
N SER A 425 -17.51 -54.38 19.70
CA SER A 425 -18.28 -53.45 18.88
C SER A 425 -18.01 -52.00 19.26
N ASN A 426 -17.91 -51.68 20.54
CA ASN A 426 -17.60 -50.35 21.02
C ASN A 426 -16.16 -49.94 20.71
N ILE A 427 -15.18 -50.86 20.80
CA ILE A 427 -13.79 -50.63 20.40
C ILE A 427 -13.71 -50.30 18.91
N THR A 428 -14.34 -51.14 18.05
CA THR A 428 -14.35 -50.92 16.59
C THR A 428 -14.95 -49.55 16.25
N LYS A 429 -16.08 -49.21 16.85
CA LYS A 429 -16.69 -47.88 16.66
C LYS A 429 -15.77 -46.76 17.10
N GLY A 430 -15.08 -46.90 18.22
CA GLY A 430 -14.12 -45.89 18.71
C GLY A 430 -12.96 -45.67 17.75
N ILE A 431 -12.39 -46.75 17.20
CA ILE A 431 -11.30 -46.68 16.20
C ILE A 431 -11.79 -46.02 14.92
N GLU A 432 -12.90 -46.48 14.34
CA GLU A 432 -13.49 -45.90 13.13
C GLU A 432 -13.76 -44.40 13.29
N PHE A 433 -14.18 -44.00 14.47
CA PHE A 433 -14.42 -42.60 14.81
C PHE A 433 -13.12 -41.78 14.81
N LEU A 434 -12.08 -42.31 15.44
CA LEU A 434 -10.76 -41.63 15.49
C LEU A 434 -10.14 -41.54 14.11
N ASP A 435 -10.22 -42.58 13.29
CA ASP A 435 -9.74 -42.57 11.91
C ASP A 435 -10.41 -41.47 11.08
N GLN A 436 -11.73 -41.30 11.22
CA GLN A 436 -12.47 -40.25 10.53
C GLN A 436 -12.02 -38.85 10.98
N ILE A 437 -11.78 -38.66 12.28
CA ILE A 437 -11.30 -37.40 12.82
C ILE A 437 -9.88 -37.11 12.32
N ILE A 438 -8.96 -38.08 12.36
CA ILE A 438 -7.59 -37.96 11.87
C ILE A 438 -7.58 -37.59 10.39
N PHE A 439 -8.27 -38.35 9.56
CA PHE A 439 -8.36 -38.10 8.12
C PHE A 439 -8.84 -36.67 7.83
N PHE A 440 -9.86 -36.24 8.57
CA PHE A 440 -10.39 -34.89 8.39
C PHE A 440 -9.41 -33.80 8.83
N LEU A 441 -8.79 -33.94 10.00
CA LEU A 441 -7.83 -32.97 10.50
C LEU A 441 -6.58 -32.88 9.61
N GLU A 442 -6.07 -34.01 9.12
CA GLU A 442 -4.94 -34.01 8.16
C GLU A 442 -5.31 -33.29 6.86
N LYS A 443 -6.56 -33.42 6.40
CA LYS A 443 -7.05 -32.66 5.24
C LYS A 443 -7.11 -31.18 5.53
N VAL A 444 -7.64 -30.76 6.69
CA VAL A 444 -7.71 -29.34 7.09
C VAL A 444 -6.31 -28.74 7.20
N VAL A 445 -5.38 -29.44 7.82
CA VAL A 445 -3.98 -29.01 7.94
C VAL A 445 -3.36 -28.80 6.56
N LYS A 446 -3.54 -29.76 5.66
CA LYS A 446 -3.01 -29.68 4.29
C LYS A 446 -3.61 -28.52 3.49
N ASP A 447 -4.91 -28.32 3.58
CA ASP A 447 -5.61 -27.23 2.90
C ASP A 447 -5.16 -25.87 3.45
N TYR A 448 -4.95 -25.78 4.77
CA TYR A 448 -4.45 -24.57 5.42
C TYR A 448 -2.99 -24.28 5.08
N ASP A 449 -2.14 -25.29 5.02
CA ASP A 449 -0.73 -25.16 4.64
C ASP A 449 -0.58 -24.68 3.19
N ASN A 450 -1.39 -25.23 2.28
CA ASN A 450 -1.46 -24.76 0.89
C ASN A 450 -1.90 -23.30 0.80
N ARG A 451 -2.90 -22.90 1.59
CA ARG A 451 -3.37 -21.54 1.66
C ARG A 451 -2.27 -20.61 2.16
N PHE A 452 -1.62 -20.96 3.25
CA PHE A 452 -0.53 -20.20 3.84
C PHE A 452 0.61 -19.95 2.84
N TYR A 453 0.95 -20.97 2.05
CA TYR A 453 1.94 -20.85 0.98
C TYR A 453 1.51 -19.82 -0.10
N LEU A 454 0.24 -19.80 -0.49
CA LEU A 454 -0.29 -18.84 -1.45
C LEU A 454 -0.32 -17.42 -0.86
N GLU A 455 -0.75 -17.26 0.38
CA GLU A 455 -0.72 -15.98 1.10
C GLU A 455 0.70 -15.41 1.15
N LYS A 456 1.69 -16.24 1.46
CA LYS A 456 3.10 -15.85 1.48
C LYS A 456 3.60 -15.34 0.12
N ASN A 457 3.12 -15.89 -0.98
CA ASN A 457 3.45 -15.42 -2.32
C ASN A 457 2.85 -14.03 -2.60
N TYR A 458 1.63 -13.75 -2.16
CA TYR A 458 1.05 -12.40 -2.26
C TYR A 458 1.81 -11.41 -1.38
N PHE A 459 2.16 -11.78 -0.15
CA PHE A 459 2.96 -10.95 0.74
C PHE A 459 4.34 -10.62 0.18
N ASN A 460 5.00 -11.59 -0.44
CA ASN A 460 6.29 -11.36 -1.10
C ASN A 460 6.18 -10.40 -2.30
N LYS A 461 5.05 -10.40 -3.03
CA LYS A 461 4.80 -9.38 -4.06
C LYS A 461 4.75 -7.98 -3.45
N PHE A 462 4.05 -7.79 -2.33
CA PHE A 462 4.01 -6.50 -1.64
C PHE A 462 5.37 -6.07 -1.11
N LYS A 463 6.17 -6.99 -0.53
CA LYS A 463 7.54 -6.70 -0.08
C LYS A 463 8.47 -6.23 -1.21
N ASN A 464 8.19 -6.64 -2.45
CA ASN A 464 8.95 -6.19 -3.62
C ASN A 464 8.52 -4.79 -4.12
N TYR A 465 7.40 -4.25 -3.66
CA TYR A 465 6.95 -2.89 -3.98
C TYR A 465 7.35 -1.86 -2.91
N SER A 466 7.81 -2.31 -1.73
CA SER A 466 8.33 -1.46 -0.65
C SER A 466 9.81 -1.17 -0.83
#